data_9718e567cb8a022e26dd91b4e32aea07
#
_entry.id   9718e567cb8a022e26dd91b4e32aea07
#
_cell.length_a   1.000
_cell.length_b   1.000
_cell.length_c   1.000
_cell.angle_alpha   90.00
_cell.angle_beta   90.00
_cell.angle_gamma   90.00
#
_symmetry.space_group_name_H-M   'P 1'
#
loop_
_entity.id
_entity.type
_entity.pdbx_description
1 polymer ?
#
loop_
_entity_poly.entity_id
_entity_poly.type
_entity_poly.pdbx_seq_one_letter_code
_entity_poly.pdbx_strand_id
1 'polypeptide(L)'
;MGNFPGRDLKVNYEEDILVGYRWFDTKGLPVVYPFGYGLSYTTFDYSNLNTDKETYDQADTIQATFTLTNTGDREGAEVAQLYVSDPVCSVMRPVKELKGFKKVFLKPGESRRITLDIPVSSLAFYSEAQSQFVVEPGEFILQLGASASDIKQRISVEVK
;
A
#
# COMPACT_ATOMS: atom_id res chain seq x y z
N MET A 1 -21.83 -12.04 0.61
CA MET A 1 -21.22 -12.58 -0.61
C MET A 1 -22.10 -13.72 -1.10
N GLY A 2 -22.59 -13.63 -2.34
CA GLY A 2 -23.52 -14.62 -2.91
C GLY A 2 -22.84 -15.74 -3.74
N ASN A 3 -21.51 -15.78 -3.73
CA ASN A 3 -20.73 -16.61 -4.65
C ASN A 3 -20.60 -18.05 -4.18
N PHE A 4 -20.67 -18.31 -2.89
CA PHE A 4 -20.57 -19.65 -2.33
C PHE A 4 -21.92 -20.08 -1.73
N PRO A 5 -22.38 -21.31 -1.97
CA PRO A 5 -21.76 -22.43 -2.66
C PRO A 5 -21.89 -22.42 -4.19
N GLY A 6 -22.33 -21.33 -4.80
CA GLY A 6 -22.60 -21.23 -6.23
C GLY A 6 -24.05 -21.56 -6.58
N ARG A 7 -24.37 -21.50 -7.91
CA ARG A 7 -25.66 -21.86 -8.47
C ARG A 7 -25.46 -22.81 -9.66
N ASP A 8 -26.30 -23.81 -9.81
CA ASP A 8 -26.28 -24.74 -10.94
C ASP A 8 -24.89 -25.35 -11.21
N LEU A 9 -24.19 -25.78 -10.13
CA LEU A 9 -22.82 -26.34 -10.17
C LEU A 9 -21.76 -25.36 -10.71
N LYS A 10 -22.04 -24.06 -10.68
CA LYS A 10 -21.11 -22.99 -11.08
C LYS A 10 -20.83 -22.07 -9.92
N VAL A 11 -19.56 -21.69 -9.76
CA VAL A 11 -19.10 -20.66 -8.83
C VAL A 11 -18.46 -19.54 -9.65
N ASN A 12 -18.97 -18.31 -9.51
CA ASN A 12 -18.39 -17.15 -10.14
C ASN A 12 -17.51 -16.42 -9.12
N TYR A 13 -16.29 -16.09 -9.49
CA TYR A 13 -15.37 -15.27 -8.70
C TYR A 13 -15.65 -13.79 -9.00
N GLU A 14 -16.74 -13.25 -8.43
CA GLU A 14 -17.20 -11.87 -8.68
C GLU A 14 -16.23 -10.80 -8.16
N GLU A 15 -15.37 -11.16 -7.22
CA GLU A 15 -14.35 -10.30 -6.66
C GLU A 15 -13.17 -10.07 -7.60
N ASP A 16 -12.96 -10.95 -8.59
CA ASP A 16 -11.87 -10.86 -9.56
C ASP A 16 -10.51 -10.68 -8.85
N ILE A 17 -9.73 -9.64 -9.21
CA ILE A 17 -8.43 -9.30 -8.57
C ILE A 17 -8.59 -8.68 -7.17
N LEU A 18 -9.82 -8.31 -6.77
CA LEU A 18 -10.10 -7.65 -5.50
C LEU A 18 -10.21 -8.66 -4.36
N VAL A 19 -9.10 -9.27 -3.95
CA VAL A 19 -9.05 -10.26 -2.86
C VAL A 19 -8.70 -9.56 -1.53
N GLY A 20 -9.38 -9.96 -0.44
CA GLY A 20 -9.12 -9.47 0.92
C GLY A 20 -9.36 -7.97 1.05
N TYR A 21 -8.39 -7.23 1.63
CA TYR A 21 -8.53 -5.80 1.87
C TYR A 21 -8.77 -4.98 0.59
N ARG A 22 -8.27 -5.45 -0.57
CA ARG A 22 -8.50 -4.79 -1.86
C ARG A 22 -9.99 -4.69 -2.18
N TRP A 23 -10.76 -5.74 -1.88
CA TRP A 23 -12.22 -5.73 -2.05
C TRP A 23 -12.89 -4.75 -1.09
N PHE A 24 -12.62 -4.89 0.21
CA PHE A 24 -13.27 -4.07 1.23
C PHE A 24 -12.95 -2.58 1.05
N ASP A 25 -11.69 -2.25 0.79
CA ASP A 25 -11.26 -0.87 0.57
C ASP A 25 -11.84 -0.28 -0.72
N THR A 26 -11.81 -1.03 -1.84
CA THR A 26 -12.32 -0.55 -3.14
C THR A 26 -13.84 -0.39 -3.13
N LYS A 27 -14.56 -1.26 -2.41
CA LYS A 27 -16.02 -1.19 -2.28
C LYS A 27 -16.48 -0.29 -1.12
N GLY A 28 -15.57 0.27 -0.34
CA GLY A 28 -15.91 1.08 0.84
C GLY A 28 -16.68 0.32 1.91
N LEU A 29 -16.43 -0.98 2.04
CA LEU A 29 -17.14 -1.85 2.98
C LEU A 29 -16.47 -1.82 4.35
N PRO A 30 -17.25 -1.75 5.46
CA PRO A 30 -16.69 -1.76 6.79
C PRO A 30 -16.08 -3.12 7.13
N VAL A 31 -14.96 -3.09 7.86
CA VAL A 31 -14.29 -4.27 8.42
C VAL A 31 -14.10 -4.10 9.92
N VAL A 32 -14.06 -5.21 10.66
CA VAL A 32 -13.81 -5.18 12.11
C VAL A 32 -12.37 -4.75 12.38
N TYR A 33 -11.43 -5.32 11.64
CA TYR A 33 -10.01 -4.94 11.68
C TYR A 33 -9.51 -4.75 10.25
N PRO A 34 -8.95 -3.57 9.91
CA PRO A 34 -8.37 -3.34 8.60
C PRO A 34 -7.09 -4.18 8.41
N PHE A 35 -6.74 -4.42 7.16
CA PHE A 35 -5.50 -5.12 6.84
C PHE A 35 -4.29 -4.36 7.40
N GLY A 36 -3.38 -5.11 8.03
CA GLY A 36 -2.19 -4.56 8.68
C GLY A 36 -2.45 -3.94 10.05
N TYR A 37 -3.69 -3.95 10.56
CA TYR A 37 -3.99 -3.45 11.91
C TYR A 37 -3.26 -4.24 12.98
N GLY A 38 -2.73 -3.53 13.96
CA GLY A 38 -2.09 -4.09 15.14
C GLY A 38 -2.23 -3.17 16.34
N LEU A 39 -2.02 -3.73 17.52
CA LEU A 39 -1.98 -2.98 18.79
C LEU A 39 -0.53 -2.88 19.27
N SER A 40 -0.22 -1.79 19.94
CA SER A 40 1.06 -1.59 20.63
C SER A 40 0.82 -1.04 22.02
N TYR A 41 1.77 -1.26 22.93
CA TYR A 41 1.78 -0.64 24.26
C TYR A 41 2.45 0.73 24.25
N THR A 42 2.79 1.25 23.07
CA THR A 42 3.35 2.58 22.85
C THR A 42 2.72 3.22 21.62
N THR A 43 3.04 4.47 21.35
CA THR A 43 2.52 5.24 20.22
C THR A 43 3.66 5.64 19.28
N PHE A 44 3.32 5.77 17.98
CA PHE A 44 4.29 6.11 16.95
C PHE A 44 3.81 7.29 16.11
N ASP A 45 4.77 8.15 15.74
CA ASP A 45 4.57 9.24 14.79
C ASP A 45 5.31 8.96 13.48
N TYR A 46 4.67 9.35 12.37
CA TYR A 46 5.18 9.21 11.01
C TYR A 46 5.36 10.58 10.39
N SER A 47 6.58 10.93 10.02
CA SER A 47 6.90 12.25 9.49
C SER A 47 7.86 12.20 8.30
N ASN A 48 7.93 13.32 7.56
CA ASN A 48 8.91 13.55 6.50
C ASN A 48 8.91 12.52 5.37
N LEU A 49 7.72 12.03 4.95
CA LEU A 49 7.64 11.19 3.77
C LEU A 49 8.12 11.97 2.54
N ASN A 50 9.10 11.42 1.85
CA ASN A 50 9.69 11.99 0.65
C ASN A 50 10.17 10.88 -0.29
N THR A 51 10.37 11.22 -1.55
CA THR A 51 10.95 10.33 -2.56
C THR A 51 12.26 10.92 -3.09
N ASP A 52 13.16 10.08 -3.61
CA ASP A 52 14.44 10.51 -4.17
C ASP A 52 14.29 11.31 -5.48
N LYS A 53 13.18 11.10 -6.20
CA LYS A 53 12.80 11.81 -7.43
C LYS A 53 11.31 12.10 -7.43
N GLU A 54 10.84 13.01 -8.28
CA GLU A 54 9.42 13.26 -8.57
C GLU A 54 8.93 12.46 -9.77
N THR A 55 9.85 12.09 -10.69
CA THR A 55 9.54 11.37 -11.93
C THR A 55 10.46 10.17 -12.10
N TYR A 56 9.89 9.05 -12.53
CA TYR A 56 10.56 7.75 -12.67
C TYR A 56 10.33 7.15 -14.06
N ASP A 57 11.34 6.44 -14.55
CA ASP A 57 11.20 5.56 -15.71
C ASP A 57 10.79 4.15 -15.26
N GLN A 58 10.28 3.33 -16.17
CA GLN A 58 9.78 1.98 -15.86
C GLN A 58 10.84 1.03 -15.26
N ALA A 59 12.11 1.28 -15.54
CA ALA A 59 13.23 0.51 -14.99
C ALA A 59 13.73 1.01 -13.64
N ASP A 60 13.22 2.14 -13.16
CA ASP A 60 13.65 2.75 -11.91
C ASP A 60 13.10 2.03 -10.67
N THR A 61 13.66 2.40 -9.53
CA THR A 61 13.16 2.06 -8.20
C THR A 61 12.84 3.33 -7.44
N ILE A 62 11.63 3.48 -6.95
CA ILE A 62 11.20 4.59 -6.10
C ILE A 62 11.77 4.36 -4.70
N GLN A 63 12.59 5.28 -4.19
CA GLN A 63 13.07 5.24 -2.82
C GLN A 63 12.20 6.15 -1.94
N ALA A 64 11.23 5.56 -1.28
CA ALA A 64 10.36 6.26 -0.32
C ALA A 64 11.04 6.31 1.05
N THR A 65 11.35 7.50 1.54
CA THR A 65 12.03 7.73 2.83
C THR A 65 11.13 8.48 3.77
N PHE A 66 11.10 8.09 5.04
CA PHE A 66 10.32 8.74 6.09
C PHE A 66 11.00 8.58 7.45
N THR A 67 10.50 9.30 8.45
CA THR A 67 10.94 9.17 9.85
C THR A 67 9.83 8.54 10.68
N LEU A 68 10.17 7.48 11.43
CA LEU A 68 9.31 6.85 12.42
C LEU A 68 9.86 7.18 13.80
N THR A 69 9.00 7.69 14.70
CA THR A 69 9.37 8.06 16.07
C THR A 69 8.47 7.34 17.07
N ASN A 70 9.04 6.71 18.08
CA ASN A 70 8.28 6.23 19.24
C ASN A 70 7.98 7.43 20.17
N THR A 71 6.73 7.83 20.25
CA THR A 71 6.26 8.99 21.03
C THR A 71 5.73 8.63 22.42
N GLY A 72 5.67 7.33 22.74
CA GLY A 72 5.24 6.86 24.05
C GLY A 72 6.40 6.65 25.04
N ASP A 73 6.06 6.10 26.19
CA ASP A 73 6.96 5.91 27.34
C ASP A 73 7.55 4.49 27.42
N ARG A 74 7.20 3.61 26.48
CA ARG A 74 7.65 2.22 26.41
C ARG A 74 8.33 1.92 25.08
N GLU A 75 9.26 0.97 25.10
CA GLU A 75 9.81 0.41 23.88
C GLU A 75 8.74 -0.42 23.15
N GLY A 76 8.79 -0.42 21.84
CA GLY A 76 7.85 -1.19 21.03
C GLY A 76 8.28 -1.29 19.58
N ALA A 77 7.57 -2.13 18.85
CA ALA A 77 7.77 -2.28 17.41
C ALA A 77 6.55 -1.80 16.64
N GLU A 78 6.81 -1.13 15.54
CA GLU A 78 5.81 -0.70 14.57
C GLU A 78 6.10 -1.32 13.20
N VAL A 79 5.04 -1.62 12.44
CA VAL A 79 5.13 -2.06 11.05
C VAL A 79 4.66 -0.93 10.15
N ALA A 80 5.61 -0.14 9.67
CA ALA A 80 5.31 0.89 8.67
C ALA A 80 4.99 0.23 7.33
N GLN A 81 3.87 0.61 6.72
CA GLN A 81 3.30 0.01 5.51
C GLN A 81 3.17 1.09 4.44
N LEU A 82 3.65 0.79 3.23
CA LEU A 82 3.57 1.67 2.08
C LEU A 82 2.65 1.06 1.04
N TYR A 83 1.54 1.72 0.82
CA TYR A 83 0.56 1.39 -0.21
C TYR A 83 0.75 2.32 -1.41
N VAL A 84 0.39 1.83 -2.59
CA VAL A 84 0.40 2.63 -3.82
C VAL A 84 -0.97 2.55 -4.47
N SER A 85 -1.48 3.71 -4.88
CA SER A 85 -2.68 3.88 -5.70
C SER A 85 -2.30 4.32 -7.10
N ASP A 86 -3.05 3.83 -8.07
CA ASP A 86 -3.04 4.28 -9.46
C ASP A 86 -4.44 4.90 -9.73
N PRO A 87 -4.58 6.23 -9.64
CA PRO A 87 -5.88 6.88 -9.71
C PRO A 87 -6.47 6.93 -11.11
N VAL A 88 -5.62 6.81 -12.15
CA VAL A 88 -6.04 6.88 -13.56
C VAL A 88 -5.47 5.69 -14.32
N CYS A 89 -6.20 4.59 -14.32
CA CYS A 89 -5.79 3.34 -14.95
C CYS A 89 -6.78 2.93 -16.04
N SER A 90 -6.30 2.32 -17.12
CA SER A 90 -7.15 1.84 -18.23
C SER A 90 -7.99 0.61 -17.87
N VAL A 91 -7.65 -0.08 -16.79
CA VAL A 91 -8.35 -1.27 -16.28
C VAL A 91 -8.77 -1.08 -14.83
N MET A 92 -9.70 -1.92 -14.37
CA MET A 92 -10.09 -1.93 -12.97
C MET A 92 -8.93 -2.37 -12.09
N ARG A 93 -8.56 -1.53 -11.11
CA ARG A 93 -7.52 -1.83 -10.11
C ARG A 93 -8.05 -1.63 -8.68
N PRO A 94 -7.43 -2.27 -7.68
CA PRO A 94 -7.69 -1.94 -6.28
C PRO A 94 -7.39 -0.46 -6.01
N VAL A 95 -8.18 0.18 -5.13
CA VAL A 95 -7.97 1.58 -4.75
C VAL A 95 -6.57 1.83 -4.19
N LYS A 96 -5.93 0.83 -3.64
CA LYS A 96 -4.52 0.81 -3.23
C LYS A 96 -4.01 -0.61 -3.06
N GLU A 97 -2.69 -0.78 -3.18
CA GLU A 97 -1.99 -2.05 -2.99
C GLU A 97 -0.77 -1.87 -2.09
N LEU A 98 -0.58 -2.79 -1.13
CA LEU A 98 0.65 -2.82 -0.33
C LEU A 98 1.83 -3.17 -1.25
N LYS A 99 2.81 -2.27 -1.34
CA LYS A 99 4.03 -2.46 -2.15
C LYS A 99 5.30 -2.57 -1.30
N GLY A 100 5.27 -2.12 -0.05
CA GLY A 100 6.40 -2.26 0.86
C GLY A 100 5.99 -2.17 2.33
N PHE A 101 6.77 -2.80 3.19
CA PHE A 101 6.62 -2.66 4.64
C PHE A 101 7.94 -2.91 5.36
N LYS A 102 8.05 -2.36 6.58
CA LYS A 102 9.21 -2.61 7.44
C LYS A 102 8.80 -2.60 8.91
N LYS A 103 9.13 -3.68 9.63
CA LYS A 103 9.01 -3.72 11.08
C LYS A 103 10.23 -3.07 11.72
N VAL A 104 9.99 -2.10 12.60
CA VAL A 104 11.04 -1.31 13.26
C VAL A 104 10.78 -1.32 14.76
N PHE A 105 11.81 -1.65 15.53
CA PHE A 105 11.78 -1.60 17.00
C PHE A 105 12.43 -0.29 17.46
N LEU A 106 11.76 0.46 18.33
CA LEU A 106 12.22 1.76 18.83
C LEU A 106 12.04 1.86 20.35
N LYS A 107 13.04 2.45 20.99
CA LYS A 107 12.97 2.86 22.41
C LYS A 107 12.11 4.13 22.55
N PRO A 108 11.65 4.46 23.77
CA PRO A 108 10.97 5.73 24.04
C PRO A 108 11.76 6.93 23.51
N GLY A 109 11.12 7.81 22.76
CA GLY A 109 11.74 8.98 22.14
C GLY A 109 12.69 8.71 20.98
N GLU A 110 12.96 7.44 20.64
CA GLU A 110 13.83 7.11 19.51
C GLU A 110 13.13 7.41 18.19
N SER A 111 13.88 8.07 17.29
CA SER A 111 13.46 8.30 15.90
C SER A 111 14.40 7.56 14.96
N ARG A 112 13.85 7.00 13.89
CA ARG A 112 14.64 6.30 12.87
C ARG A 112 14.17 6.69 11.47
N ARG A 113 15.14 7.07 10.63
CA ARG A 113 14.90 7.25 9.20
C ARG A 113 14.85 5.87 8.53
N ILE A 114 13.82 5.67 7.70
CA ILE A 114 13.53 4.39 7.03
C ILE A 114 13.42 4.69 5.55
N THR A 115 13.97 3.79 4.72
CA THR A 115 13.77 3.78 3.28
C THR A 115 13.08 2.48 2.90
N LEU A 116 12.08 2.59 2.02
CA LEU A 116 11.43 1.47 1.34
C LEU A 116 11.67 1.63 -0.16
N ASP A 117 12.22 0.59 -0.77
CA ASP A 117 12.52 0.54 -2.19
C ASP A 117 11.35 -0.15 -2.92
N ILE A 118 10.72 0.56 -3.84
CA ILE A 118 9.59 0.08 -4.63
C ILE A 118 9.99 0.08 -6.10
N PRO A 119 10.34 -1.07 -6.69
CA PRO A 119 10.59 -1.14 -8.12
C PRO A 119 9.35 -0.69 -8.90
N VAL A 120 9.50 0.21 -9.87
CA VAL A 120 8.39 0.68 -10.72
C VAL A 120 7.70 -0.49 -11.39
N SER A 121 8.44 -1.52 -11.81
CA SER A 121 7.89 -2.76 -12.37
C SER A 121 6.90 -3.47 -11.44
N SER A 122 6.95 -3.26 -10.12
CA SER A 122 5.99 -3.84 -9.16
C SER A 122 4.61 -3.17 -9.22
N LEU A 123 4.51 -2.00 -9.89
CA LEU A 123 3.26 -1.27 -10.11
C LEU A 123 2.46 -1.80 -11.31
N ALA A 124 3.03 -2.74 -12.07
CA ALA A 124 2.43 -3.31 -13.25
C ALA A 124 1.13 -4.06 -12.96
N PHE A 125 0.23 -4.06 -13.93
CA PHE A 125 -0.89 -4.99 -14.04
C PHE A 125 -0.74 -5.87 -15.28
N TYR A 126 -1.45 -6.99 -15.34
CA TYR A 126 -1.44 -7.85 -16.52
C TYR A 126 -2.43 -7.31 -17.57
N SER A 127 -1.92 -6.95 -18.74
CA SER A 127 -2.73 -6.53 -19.88
C SER A 127 -3.06 -7.75 -20.74
N GLU A 128 -4.33 -8.16 -20.78
CA GLU A 128 -4.80 -9.26 -21.64
C GLU A 128 -4.58 -8.92 -23.13
N ALA A 129 -4.81 -7.66 -23.52
CA ALA A 129 -4.64 -7.22 -24.90
C ALA A 129 -3.18 -7.35 -25.40
N GLN A 130 -2.20 -7.14 -24.51
CA GLN A 130 -0.79 -7.22 -24.81
C GLN A 130 -0.16 -8.55 -24.37
N SER A 131 -0.90 -9.39 -23.63
CA SER A 131 -0.43 -10.65 -23.04
C SER A 131 0.86 -10.51 -22.22
N GLN A 132 1.00 -9.40 -21.47
CA GLN A 132 2.17 -9.10 -20.63
C GLN A 132 1.81 -8.18 -19.46
N PHE A 133 2.74 -8.08 -18.49
CA PHE A 133 2.66 -7.07 -17.44
C PHE A 133 3.10 -5.71 -17.99
N VAL A 134 2.29 -4.67 -17.69
CA VAL A 134 2.54 -3.29 -18.14
C VAL A 134 2.38 -2.32 -16.97
N VAL A 135 3.22 -1.29 -16.97
CA VAL A 135 3.05 -0.09 -16.13
C VAL A 135 2.59 1.01 -17.06
N GLU A 136 1.41 1.58 -16.83
CA GLU A 136 0.96 2.74 -17.59
C GLU A 136 1.65 4.00 -17.09
N PRO A 137 2.05 4.91 -17.97
CA PRO A 137 2.52 6.23 -17.58
C PRO A 137 1.43 7.02 -16.86
N GLY A 138 1.82 7.77 -15.83
CA GLY A 138 0.87 8.61 -15.08
C GLY A 138 1.27 8.81 -13.62
N GLU A 139 0.36 9.45 -12.89
CA GLU A 139 0.50 9.72 -11.46
C GLU A 139 0.26 8.47 -10.62
N PHE A 140 1.16 8.20 -9.68
CA PHE A 140 1.00 7.20 -8.64
C PHE A 140 1.05 7.87 -7.27
N ILE A 141 0.15 7.48 -6.36
CA ILE A 141 0.08 8.04 -5.01
C ILE A 141 0.62 7.02 -4.01
N LEU A 142 1.75 7.35 -3.38
CA LEU A 142 2.31 6.59 -2.28
C LEU A 142 1.61 6.98 -0.99
N GLN A 143 1.15 6.01 -0.21
CA GLN A 143 0.39 6.18 1.01
C GLN A 143 1.06 5.42 2.15
N LEU A 144 1.71 6.14 3.05
CA LEU A 144 2.40 5.60 4.22
C LEU A 144 1.44 5.53 5.40
N GLY A 145 1.36 4.38 6.07
CA GLY A 145 0.47 4.21 7.20
C GLY A 145 0.83 3.05 8.13
N ALA A 146 0.08 2.95 9.21
CA ALA A 146 0.13 1.86 10.20
C ALA A 146 -0.80 0.68 9.81
N SER A 147 -1.76 0.92 8.93
CA SER A 147 -2.66 -0.10 8.37
C SER A 147 -3.29 0.40 7.07
N ALA A 148 -4.03 -0.45 6.39
CA ALA A 148 -4.77 -0.06 5.18
C ALA A 148 -5.76 1.09 5.41
N SER A 149 -6.30 1.25 6.61
CA SER A 149 -7.24 2.33 6.96
C SER A 149 -6.61 3.47 7.75
N ASP A 150 -5.39 3.31 8.26
CA ASP A 150 -4.69 4.32 9.06
C ASP A 150 -3.49 4.88 8.28
N ILE A 151 -3.80 5.68 7.25
CA ILE A 151 -2.81 6.35 6.42
C ILE A 151 -2.39 7.67 7.08
N LYS A 152 -1.09 7.82 7.31
CA LYS A 152 -0.48 8.97 7.99
C LYS A 152 -0.02 10.05 7.01
N GLN A 153 0.61 9.65 5.90
CA GLN A 153 1.15 10.59 4.92
C GLN A 153 0.91 10.09 3.49
N ARG A 154 0.88 11.03 2.54
CA ARG A 154 0.77 10.76 1.10
C ARG A 154 1.73 11.64 0.33
N ILE A 155 2.25 11.11 -0.77
CA ILE A 155 3.04 11.84 -1.76
C ILE A 155 2.76 11.26 -3.15
N SER A 156 2.68 12.12 -4.16
CA SER A 156 2.53 11.70 -5.56
C SER A 156 3.88 11.64 -6.25
N VAL A 157 4.00 10.71 -7.18
CA VAL A 157 5.11 10.59 -8.12
C VAL A 157 4.57 10.35 -9.52
N GLU A 158 5.35 10.70 -10.55
CA GLU A 158 5.01 10.49 -11.96
C GLU A 158 5.85 9.35 -12.52
N VAL A 159 5.24 8.43 -13.28
CA VAL A 159 5.93 7.39 -14.07
C VAL A 159 5.75 7.70 -15.54
N LYS A 160 6.86 7.59 -16.32
CA LYS A 160 6.89 7.83 -17.78
C LYS A 160 6.84 6.55 -18.60
#